data_e1b4e079a19de1d5355916d09bee7e45
#
_entry.id   e1b4e079a19de1d5355916d09bee7e45
#
_cell.length_a   1.000
_cell.length_b   1.000
_cell.length_c   1.000
_cell.angle_alpha   90.00
_cell.angle_beta   90.00
_cell.angle_gamma   90.00
#
_symmetry.space_group_name_H-M   'P 1'
#
loop_
_entity.id
_entity.type
_entity.pdbx_description
1 polymer ?
#
loop_
_entity_poly.entity_id
_entity_poly.type
_entity_poly.pdbx_seq_one_letter_code
_entity_poly.pdbx_strand_id
1 'polypeptide(L)'
;MSAGTPYFTAIWTYDTSATSFGNHTNEARRRGGTSFELFDDAADYLILGDEDRFDLSYFDIDTAGSLGDLTWQYWSMDSGTNEWKTFVPSLADLEGNDEEEEFDFSEDGAELFLDLPNWGSAVYTASGTEPDAVARYYIRVTPASVATSPTVKMVRKRSYNAYCSPSEVYEFLNLRWTTGGF
;
A
#
# COMPACT_ATOMS: atom_id res chain seq x y z
N MET A 1 -25.18 -2.63 5.82
CA MET A 1 -23.76 -2.21 5.89
C MET A 1 -23.27 -2.05 4.46
N SER A 2 -22.78 -0.89 4.09
CA SER A 2 -22.20 -0.70 2.76
C SER A 2 -20.86 -1.44 2.75
N ALA A 3 -20.69 -2.41 1.87
CA ALA A 3 -19.37 -2.97 1.61
C ALA A 3 -18.50 -1.81 1.11
N GLY A 4 -17.44 -1.47 1.82
CA GLY A 4 -16.49 -0.45 1.40
C GLY A 4 -15.97 -0.75 0.00
N THR A 5 -15.61 0.26 -0.75
CA THR A 5 -15.00 0.03 -2.07
C THR A 5 -13.65 -0.66 -1.88
N PRO A 6 -13.29 -1.63 -2.76
CA PRO A 6 -12.00 -2.32 -2.65
C PRO A 6 -10.83 -1.46 -3.16
N TYR A 7 -11.02 -0.16 -3.28
CA TYR A 7 -10.04 0.77 -3.84
C TYR A 7 -9.72 1.87 -2.84
N PHE A 8 -8.46 2.25 -2.81
CA PHE A 8 -8.00 3.41 -2.06
C PHE A 8 -8.63 4.72 -2.56
N THR A 9 -8.80 5.68 -1.67
CA THR A 9 -9.23 7.04 -2.01
C THR A 9 -8.05 7.96 -2.34
N ALA A 10 -6.82 7.54 -2.00
CA ALA A 10 -5.58 8.20 -2.40
C ALA A 10 -4.48 7.17 -2.69
N ILE A 11 -3.88 7.23 -3.88
CA ILE A 11 -2.66 6.52 -4.25
C ILE A 11 -1.77 7.56 -4.91
N TRP A 12 -0.70 7.93 -4.20
CA TRP A 12 0.21 8.99 -4.62
C TRP A 12 1.64 8.50 -4.63
N THR A 13 2.40 8.89 -5.63
CA THR A 13 3.85 8.80 -5.61
C THR A 13 4.42 10.18 -5.34
N TYR A 14 5.55 10.26 -4.65
CA TYR A 14 6.28 11.49 -4.45
C TYR A 14 7.68 11.34 -5.05
N ASP A 15 7.97 12.17 -6.02
CA ASP A 15 9.28 12.32 -6.63
C ASP A 15 10.04 13.40 -5.85
N THR A 16 11.09 12.97 -5.16
CA THR A 16 11.92 13.85 -4.32
C THR A 16 12.76 14.80 -5.19
N SER A 17 13.18 14.36 -6.35
CA SER A 17 14.00 15.16 -7.27
C SER A 17 13.19 16.29 -7.90
N ALA A 18 11.97 16.02 -8.31
CA ALA A 18 11.04 17.01 -8.85
C ALA A 18 10.26 17.77 -7.76
N THR A 19 10.32 17.31 -6.52
CA THR A 19 9.56 17.86 -5.37
C THR A 19 8.06 17.91 -5.69
N SER A 20 7.51 16.84 -6.25
CA SER A 20 6.14 16.80 -6.75
C SER A 20 5.44 15.47 -6.48
N PHE A 21 4.10 15.54 -6.38
CA PHE A 21 3.24 14.37 -6.27
C PHE A 21 2.69 13.94 -7.63
N GLY A 22 2.77 12.62 -7.89
CA GLY A 22 1.95 11.95 -8.90
C GLY A 22 0.66 11.42 -8.25
N ASN A 23 -0.51 11.70 -8.83
CA ASN A 23 -1.79 11.17 -8.34
C ASN A 23 -2.28 10.04 -9.25
N HIS A 24 -2.17 8.82 -8.78
CA HIS A 24 -2.50 7.59 -9.50
C HIS A 24 -3.80 6.93 -9.02
N THR A 25 -4.60 7.63 -8.20
CA THR A 25 -5.82 7.10 -7.59
C THR A 25 -6.82 6.55 -8.62
N ASN A 26 -6.97 7.21 -9.76
CA ASN A 26 -7.90 6.76 -10.80
C ASN A 26 -7.32 5.65 -11.67
N GLU A 27 -6.01 5.67 -11.93
CA GLU A 27 -5.31 4.68 -12.74
C GLU A 27 -5.29 3.34 -12.02
N ALA A 28 -4.97 3.35 -10.75
CA ALA A 28 -4.89 2.15 -9.90
C ALA A 28 -6.22 1.40 -9.68
N ARG A 29 -7.36 1.99 -10.04
CA ARG A 29 -8.69 1.36 -9.91
C ARG A 29 -9.08 0.51 -11.12
N ARG A 30 -8.38 0.61 -12.24
CA ARG A 30 -8.79 0.00 -13.51
C ARG A 30 -7.91 -1.19 -13.85
N ARG A 31 -8.47 -2.38 -13.79
CA ARG A 31 -7.82 -3.57 -14.36
C ARG A 31 -7.66 -3.37 -15.87
N GLY A 32 -6.41 -3.39 -16.37
CA GLY A 32 -6.10 -3.11 -17.78
C GLY A 32 -6.00 -1.62 -18.10
N GLY A 33 -5.89 -0.75 -17.10
CA GLY A 33 -5.49 0.65 -17.25
C GLY A 33 -4.01 0.80 -17.63
N THR A 34 -3.57 2.03 -17.79
CA THR A 34 -2.15 2.36 -17.95
C THR A 34 -1.45 2.09 -16.62
N SER A 35 -0.36 1.31 -16.66
CA SER A 35 0.51 1.14 -15.50
C SER A 35 1.22 2.45 -15.15
N PHE A 36 1.52 2.63 -13.89
CA PHE A 36 2.27 3.77 -13.38
C PHE A 36 3.46 3.30 -12.56
N GLU A 37 4.51 4.08 -12.58
CA GLU A 37 5.75 3.85 -11.87
C GLU A 37 5.61 4.23 -10.40
N LEU A 38 6.23 3.43 -9.49
CA LEU A 38 6.14 3.68 -8.06
C LEU A 38 7.29 4.52 -7.53
N PHE A 39 8.52 4.25 -7.98
CA PHE A 39 9.73 4.88 -7.46
C PHE A 39 10.71 5.11 -8.60
N ASP A 40 11.26 6.29 -8.73
CA ASP A 40 12.36 6.61 -9.66
C ASP A 40 13.71 6.63 -8.93
N ASP A 41 13.71 6.98 -7.65
CA ASP A 41 14.90 7.06 -6.80
C ASP A 41 14.61 6.51 -5.38
N ALA A 42 15.69 6.19 -4.66
CA ALA A 42 15.66 5.70 -3.27
C ALA A 42 15.01 6.66 -2.26
N ALA A 43 14.95 7.95 -2.57
CA ALA A 43 14.29 8.94 -1.72
C ALA A 43 12.80 9.11 -2.01
N ASP A 44 12.30 8.49 -3.08
CA ASP A 44 10.91 8.55 -3.47
C ASP A 44 10.04 7.68 -2.56
N TYR A 45 8.76 7.97 -2.51
CA TYR A 45 7.86 7.15 -1.71
C TYR A 45 6.46 7.03 -2.32
N LEU A 46 5.85 5.88 -2.08
CA LEU A 46 4.45 5.61 -2.35
C LEU A 46 3.62 5.91 -1.10
N ILE A 47 2.48 6.56 -1.29
CA ILE A 47 1.49 6.81 -0.25
C ILE A 47 0.19 6.11 -0.61
N LEU A 48 -0.31 5.30 0.30
CA LEU A 48 -1.65 4.71 0.28
C LEU A 48 -2.50 5.42 1.32
N GLY A 49 -3.64 5.93 0.91
CA GLY A 49 -4.54 6.66 1.81
C GLY A 49 -5.99 6.27 1.63
N ASP A 50 -6.71 6.19 2.74
CA ASP A 50 -8.16 5.97 2.72
C ASP A 50 -8.86 6.67 3.89
N GLU A 51 -10.14 7.03 3.70
CA GLU A 51 -10.96 7.64 4.73
C GLU A 51 -11.32 6.65 5.84
N ASP A 52 -11.32 5.36 5.53
CA ASP A 52 -11.49 4.27 6.50
C ASP A 52 -10.17 3.55 6.73
N ARG A 53 -9.98 2.96 7.92
CA ARG A 53 -8.86 2.07 8.17
C ARG A 53 -8.91 0.86 7.26
N PHE A 54 -7.77 0.41 6.83
CA PHE A 54 -7.58 -0.78 6.00
C PHE A 54 -6.51 -1.67 6.61
N ASP A 55 -6.62 -2.96 6.40
CA ASP A 55 -5.74 -3.98 6.97
C ASP A 55 -4.90 -4.71 5.91
N LEU A 56 -5.17 -4.45 4.63
CA LEU A 56 -4.47 -5.10 3.54
C LEU A 56 -4.38 -4.18 2.32
N SER A 57 -3.22 -4.18 1.66
CA SER A 57 -3.05 -3.72 0.29
C SER A 57 -2.62 -4.87 -0.61
N TYR A 58 -3.13 -4.89 -1.84
CA TYR A 58 -2.75 -5.83 -2.89
C TYR A 58 -2.29 -5.05 -4.11
N PHE A 59 -1.18 -5.46 -4.68
CA PHE A 59 -0.56 -4.87 -5.86
C PHE A 59 -0.57 -5.84 -7.03
N ASP A 60 -1.05 -5.39 -8.19
CA ASP A 60 -1.01 -6.08 -9.49
C ASP A 60 0.15 -5.45 -10.28
N ILE A 61 1.29 -6.14 -10.28
CA ILE A 61 2.55 -5.65 -10.84
C ILE A 61 2.55 -5.87 -12.36
N ASP A 62 2.93 -4.84 -13.11
CA ASP A 62 3.10 -4.91 -14.57
C ASP A 62 4.55 -5.18 -14.95
N THR A 63 5.45 -4.46 -14.31
CA THR A 63 6.89 -4.65 -14.45
C THR A 63 7.48 -4.89 -13.06
N ALA A 64 8.18 -6.00 -12.92
CA ALA A 64 8.87 -6.36 -11.68
C ALA A 64 9.90 -5.29 -11.30
N GLY A 65 9.88 -4.91 -10.01
CA GLY A 65 10.90 -4.05 -9.43
C GLY A 65 12.16 -4.81 -9.07
N SER A 66 13.23 -4.05 -8.84
CA SER A 66 14.43 -4.51 -8.15
C SER A 66 14.82 -3.41 -7.17
N LEU A 67 14.37 -3.58 -5.95
CA LEU A 67 14.47 -2.60 -4.88
C LEU A 67 15.42 -3.12 -3.79
N GLY A 68 15.99 -2.21 -3.00
CA GLY A 68 16.57 -2.57 -1.71
C GLY A 68 15.49 -2.65 -0.63
N ASP A 69 15.93 -2.84 0.62
CA ASP A 69 15.03 -2.96 1.78
C ASP A 69 13.96 -1.87 1.78
N LEU A 70 12.75 -2.23 2.12
CA LEU A 70 11.62 -1.31 2.16
C LEU A 70 11.40 -0.79 3.57
N THR A 71 11.14 0.49 3.70
CA THR A 71 10.71 1.10 4.96
C THR A 71 9.22 1.42 4.89
N TRP A 72 8.43 0.66 5.66
CA TRP A 72 7.00 0.87 5.80
C TRP A 72 6.70 1.75 7.01
N GLN A 73 5.84 2.75 6.83
CA GLN A 73 5.47 3.69 7.87
C GLN A 73 3.98 3.99 7.82
N TYR A 74 3.39 4.24 8.98
CA TYR A 74 2.01 4.70 9.11
C TYR A 74 1.96 6.04 9.86
N TRP A 75 0.90 6.81 9.61
CA TRP A 75 0.70 8.07 10.32
C TRP A 75 0.12 7.83 11.71
N SER A 76 0.92 8.02 12.73
CA SER A 76 0.51 7.86 14.12
C SER A 76 0.07 9.19 14.72
N MET A 77 -1.05 9.17 15.43
CA MET A 77 -1.57 10.30 16.22
C MET A 77 -1.42 10.01 17.71
N ASP A 78 -0.21 9.79 18.17
CA ASP A 78 0.07 9.58 19.59
C ASP A 78 -0.09 10.89 20.37
N SER A 79 -0.50 10.78 21.64
CA SER A 79 -0.81 11.93 22.51
C SER A 79 0.37 12.89 22.66
N GLY A 80 0.49 13.83 21.75
CA GLY A 80 1.48 14.91 21.77
C GLY A 80 2.37 15.04 20.54
N THR A 81 2.46 14.03 19.67
CA THR A 81 3.28 14.11 18.45
C THR A 81 2.67 13.29 17.34
N ASN A 82 2.22 13.97 16.29
CA ASN A 82 1.79 13.29 15.07
C ASN A 82 3.03 13.04 14.19
N GLU A 83 3.33 11.79 13.89
CA GLU A 83 4.56 11.43 13.18
C GLU A 83 4.40 10.14 12.35
N TRP A 84 5.30 9.96 11.40
CA TRP A 84 5.47 8.69 10.69
C TRP A 84 6.18 7.70 11.60
N LYS A 85 5.52 6.55 11.89
CA LYS A 85 6.10 5.45 12.67
C LYS A 85 6.39 4.28 11.76
N THR A 86 7.61 3.77 11.83
CA THR A 86 8.02 2.56 11.12
C THR A 86 7.37 1.33 11.74
N PHE A 87 6.97 0.39 10.90
CA PHE A 87 6.47 -0.92 11.27
C PHE A 87 6.92 -1.96 10.25
N VAL A 88 6.81 -3.21 10.60
CA VAL A 88 7.04 -4.32 9.68
C VAL A 88 5.68 -4.87 9.29
N PRO A 89 5.30 -4.83 8.00
CA PRO A 89 4.09 -5.49 7.54
C PRO A 89 4.20 -7.00 7.75
N SER A 90 3.09 -7.66 7.96
CA SER A 90 3.05 -9.11 8.00
C SER A 90 2.71 -9.61 6.60
N LEU A 91 3.59 -10.40 6.01
CA LEU A 91 3.24 -11.19 4.84
C LEU A 91 2.19 -12.23 5.25
N ALA A 92 1.12 -12.31 4.48
CA ALA A 92 0.27 -13.48 4.54
C ALA A 92 0.94 -14.59 3.73
N ASP A 93 1.95 -15.26 4.30
CA ASP A 93 2.45 -16.48 3.71
C ASP A 93 1.32 -17.53 3.71
N LEU A 94 0.91 -17.91 2.49
CA LEU A 94 -0.17 -18.86 2.25
C LEU A 94 0.23 -20.30 2.58
N GLU A 95 1.50 -20.56 2.84
CA GLU A 95 2.03 -21.91 3.08
C GLU A 95 2.35 -22.20 4.55
N GLY A 96 2.23 -21.20 5.44
CA GLY A 96 2.49 -21.37 6.88
C GLY A 96 3.96 -21.59 7.22
N ASN A 97 4.86 -21.19 6.37
CA ASN A 97 6.27 -21.09 6.66
C ASN A 97 6.57 -19.69 7.18
N ASP A 98 7.16 -19.60 8.38
CA ASP A 98 7.59 -18.36 9.01
C ASP A 98 8.83 -17.74 8.34
N GLU A 99 8.99 -17.90 7.03
CA GLU A 99 10.01 -17.17 6.30
C GLU A 99 9.45 -15.80 5.98
N GLU A 100 9.91 -14.80 6.71
CA GLU A 100 9.63 -13.37 6.51
C GLU A 100 10.25 -12.91 5.17
N GLU A 101 9.68 -13.34 4.05
CA GLU A 101 10.00 -12.71 2.78
C GLU A 101 9.24 -11.38 2.70
N GLU A 102 9.96 -10.31 2.81
CA GLU A 102 9.44 -8.96 2.63
C GLU A 102 8.95 -8.80 1.18
N PHE A 103 7.72 -8.30 1.02
CA PHE A 103 7.19 -7.98 -0.31
C PHE A 103 8.04 -6.87 -0.95
N ASP A 104 8.70 -7.18 -2.03
CA ASP A 104 9.71 -6.33 -2.68
C ASP A 104 9.25 -5.73 -4.02
N PHE A 105 7.96 -5.87 -4.37
CA PHE A 105 7.39 -5.46 -5.66
C PHE A 105 8.00 -6.20 -6.87
N SER A 106 8.60 -7.36 -6.69
CA SER A 106 9.11 -8.19 -7.79
C SER A 106 8.02 -8.99 -8.50
N GLU A 107 6.88 -9.20 -7.83
CA GLU A 107 5.71 -9.91 -8.36
C GLU A 107 4.41 -9.39 -7.74
N ASP A 108 3.26 -9.92 -8.18
CA ASP A 108 1.97 -9.61 -7.57
C ASP A 108 1.96 -10.03 -6.11
N GLY A 109 1.53 -9.16 -5.21
CA GLY A 109 1.54 -9.48 -3.80
C GLY A 109 0.62 -8.65 -2.94
N ALA A 110 0.54 -9.02 -1.67
CA ALA A 110 -0.30 -8.35 -0.68
C ALA A 110 0.44 -8.16 0.64
N GLU A 111 0.28 -6.98 1.22
CA GLU A 111 0.80 -6.62 2.53
C GLU A 111 -0.31 -6.47 3.56
N LEU A 112 -0.13 -7.04 4.74
CA LEU A 112 -1.02 -6.91 5.88
C LEU A 112 -0.51 -5.84 6.84
N PHE A 113 -1.40 -4.98 7.29
CA PHE A 113 -1.15 -3.87 8.21
C PHE A 113 -1.90 -4.11 9.52
N LEU A 114 -1.36 -4.99 10.35
CA LEU A 114 -1.99 -5.39 11.59
C LEU A 114 -1.46 -4.58 12.78
N ASP A 115 -2.35 -4.32 13.75
CA ASP A 115 -2.00 -3.76 15.06
C ASP A 115 -1.18 -2.47 15.03
N LEU A 116 -1.55 -1.52 14.17
CA LEU A 116 -0.91 -0.20 14.11
C LEU A 116 -1.42 0.70 15.26
N PRO A 117 -0.65 0.87 16.35
CA PRO A 117 -1.12 1.60 17.52
C PRO A 117 -1.25 3.10 17.21
N ASN A 118 -2.37 3.69 17.65
CA ASN A 118 -2.67 5.10 17.42
C ASN A 118 -2.69 5.56 15.96
N TRP A 119 -2.90 4.62 15.02
CA TRP A 119 -3.07 4.97 13.61
C TRP A 119 -4.26 5.89 13.45
N GLY A 120 -4.02 7.11 13.05
CA GLY A 120 -5.00 8.18 12.97
C GLY A 120 -5.19 8.72 11.57
N SER A 121 -6.34 9.34 11.32
CA SER A 121 -6.60 10.05 10.08
C SER A 121 -6.16 11.50 10.19
N ALA A 122 -5.47 12.01 9.17
CA ALA A 122 -5.05 13.40 9.08
C ALA A 122 -5.06 13.89 7.63
N VAL A 123 -5.07 15.21 7.47
CA VAL A 123 -4.71 15.81 6.18
C VAL A 123 -3.20 15.69 6.01
N TYR A 124 -2.78 15.14 4.88
CA TYR A 124 -1.35 15.07 4.58
C TYR A 124 -0.81 16.47 4.28
N THR A 125 0.27 16.87 4.94
CA THR A 125 0.83 18.23 4.83
C THR A 125 2.36 18.22 4.84
N ALA A 126 3.00 17.23 4.23
CA ALA A 126 4.45 17.05 4.35
C ALA A 126 5.26 18.04 3.49
N SER A 127 4.73 18.48 2.35
CA SER A 127 5.49 19.29 1.39
C SER A 127 4.76 20.52 0.85
N GLY A 128 3.47 20.69 1.17
CA GLY A 128 2.68 21.85 0.75
C GLY A 128 2.21 21.81 -0.71
N THR A 129 2.36 20.66 -1.38
CA THR A 129 1.92 20.45 -2.77
C THR A 129 1.08 19.18 -2.91
N GLU A 130 0.48 18.75 -1.84
CA GLU A 130 -0.33 17.54 -1.77
C GLU A 130 -1.52 17.62 -2.73
N PRO A 131 -1.91 16.47 -3.35
CA PRO A 131 -2.97 16.46 -4.35
C PRO A 131 -4.34 16.90 -3.85
N ASP A 132 -4.63 16.75 -2.55
CA ASP A 132 -5.86 17.21 -1.93
C ASP A 132 -5.71 17.44 -0.40
N ALA A 133 -6.76 17.98 0.24
CA ALA A 133 -6.82 18.30 1.66
C ALA A 133 -7.82 17.40 2.41
N VAL A 134 -7.97 16.15 2.01
CA VAL A 134 -8.88 15.19 2.66
C VAL A 134 -8.13 14.43 3.75
N ALA A 135 -8.74 14.34 4.93
CA ALA A 135 -8.17 13.56 6.03
C ALA A 135 -8.32 12.06 5.77
N ARG A 136 -7.23 11.30 5.86
CA ARG A 136 -7.16 9.85 5.62
C ARG A 136 -6.24 9.17 6.61
N TYR A 137 -6.39 7.85 6.72
CA TYR A 137 -5.40 6.96 7.28
C TYR A 137 -4.34 6.69 6.21
N TYR A 138 -3.06 6.92 6.52
CA TYR A 138 -1.99 6.81 5.54
C TYR A 138 -0.98 5.73 5.92
N ILE A 139 -0.55 5.00 4.89
CA ILE A 139 0.65 4.17 4.88
C ILE A 139 1.61 4.77 3.85
N ARG A 140 2.90 4.77 4.16
CA ARG A 140 3.97 5.19 3.26
C ARG A 140 5.01 4.08 3.16
N VAL A 141 5.53 3.86 1.95
CA VAL A 141 6.66 2.96 1.71
C VAL A 141 7.74 3.67 0.93
N THR A 142 8.99 3.47 1.34
CA THR A 142 10.19 4.07 0.76
C THR A 142 11.23 2.98 0.56
N PRO A 143 11.81 2.79 -0.64
CA PRO A 143 12.87 1.83 -0.89
C PRO A 143 14.24 2.38 -0.46
N ALA A 144 15.14 1.52 0.01
CA ALA A 144 16.52 1.89 0.31
C ALA A 144 17.35 2.10 -0.95
N SER A 145 16.99 1.44 -2.05
CA SER A 145 17.60 1.64 -3.37
C SER A 145 16.62 1.22 -4.46
N VAL A 146 16.78 1.77 -5.66
CA VAL A 146 16.01 1.44 -6.86
C VAL A 146 16.99 1.09 -7.97
N ALA A 147 17.07 -0.19 -8.33
CA ALA A 147 17.83 -0.65 -9.50
C ALA A 147 16.92 -0.76 -10.74
N THR A 148 15.66 -1.14 -10.51
CA THR A 148 14.61 -1.15 -11.52
C THR A 148 13.32 -0.72 -10.82
N SER A 149 12.67 0.31 -11.33
CA SER A 149 11.41 0.78 -10.80
C SER A 149 10.28 -0.20 -11.13
N PRO A 150 9.48 -0.64 -10.15
CA PRO A 150 8.29 -1.40 -10.43
C PRO A 150 7.20 -0.52 -11.03
N THR A 151 6.46 -1.06 -12.00
CA THR A 151 5.22 -0.46 -12.47
C THR A 151 4.01 -1.28 -12.04
N VAL A 152 2.91 -0.63 -11.72
CA VAL A 152 1.71 -1.23 -11.15
C VAL A 152 0.50 -0.89 -12.01
N LYS A 153 -0.35 -1.90 -12.29
CA LYS A 153 -1.62 -1.74 -12.99
C LYS A 153 -2.77 -1.40 -12.06
N MET A 154 -2.73 -1.97 -10.85
CA MET A 154 -3.84 -1.85 -9.93
C MET A 154 -3.36 -2.02 -8.50
N VAL A 155 -3.94 -1.20 -7.60
CA VAL A 155 -3.77 -1.36 -6.15
C VAL A 155 -5.15 -1.48 -5.52
N ARG A 156 -5.34 -2.48 -4.69
CA ARG A 156 -6.59 -2.73 -3.96
C ARG A 156 -6.34 -2.71 -2.47
N LYS A 157 -7.37 -2.41 -1.73
CA LYS A 157 -7.39 -2.52 -0.28
C LYS A 157 -8.48 -3.45 0.21
N ARG A 158 -8.33 -3.85 1.45
CA ARG A 158 -9.41 -4.38 2.26
C ARG A 158 -9.61 -3.45 3.46
N SER A 159 -10.85 -3.14 3.76
CA SER A 159 -11.19 -2.28 4.90
C SER A 159 -11.34 -3.10 6.17
N TYR A 160 -10.86 -2.57 7.28
CA TYR A 160 -10.90 -3.15 8.63
C TYR A 160 -12.30 -3.55 9.11
N ASN A 161 -13.35 -2.96 8.55
CA ASN A 161 -14.75 -3.26 8.88
C ASN A 161 -15.34 -4.51 8.21
N ALA A 162 -14.58 -5.18 7.36
CA ALA A 162 -14.98 -6.50 6.89
C ALA A 162 -14.61 -7.50 7.99
N TYR A 163 -15.59 -7.90 8.81
CA TYR A 163 -15.46 -8.99 9.77
C TYR A 163 -15.04 -10.27 9.04
N CYS A 164 -13.75 -10.43 8.86
CA CYS A 164 -13.18 -11.65 8.35
C CYS A 164 -12.24 -12.18 9.41
N SER A 165 -12.46 -13.43 9.76
CA SER A 165 -11.45 -14.19 10.49
C SER A 165 -10.20 -14.35 9.62
N PRO A 166 -9.02 -14.60 10.19
CA PRO A 166 -7.82 -14.97 9.41
C PRO A 166 -8.09 -16.09 8.39
N SER A 167 -8.99 -17.01 8.68
CA SER A 167 -9.41 -18.08 7.77
C SER A 167 -10.17 -17.57 6.54
N GLU A 168 -10.95 -16.51 6.64
CA GLU A 168 -11.63 -15.91 5.48
C GLU A 168 -10.69 -15.11 4.60
N VAL A 169 -9.64 -14.50 5.18
CA VAL A 169 -8.52 -13.92 4.41
C VAL A 169 -7.83 -15.02 3.62
N TYR A 170 -7.53 -16.13 4.29
CA TYR A 170 -6.91 -17.30 3.68
C TYR A 170 -7.74 -17.88 2.54
N GLU A 171 -9.06 -18.05 2.72
CA GLU A 171 -9.97 -18.49 1.68
C GLU A 171 -10.05 -17.49 0.51
N PHE A 172 -10.04 -16.20 0.78
CA PHE A 172 -10.06 -15.17 -0.27
C PHE A 172 -8.79 -15.18 -1.11
N LEU A 173 -7.64 -15.37 -0.49
CA LEU A 173 -6.36 -15.49 -1.19
C LEU A 173 -6.29 -16.81 -1.97
N ASN A 174 -6.63 -17.95 -1.35
CA ASN A 174 -6.65 -19.27 -2.00
C ASN A 174 -7.64 -19.39 -3.17
N LEU A 175 -8.85 -18.84 -3.05
CA LEU A 175 -9.84 -18.87 -4.15
C LEU A 175 -9.35 -18.14 -5.41
N ARG A 176 -8.42 -17.20 -5.28
CA ARG A 176 -7.84 -16.52 -6.45
C ARG A 176 -6.72 -17.30 -7.12
N TRP A 177 -5.93 -18.05 -6.37
CA TRP A 177 -4.84 -18.86 -6.91
C TRP A 177 -5.36 -20.15 -7.57
N THR A 178 -6.47 -20.70 -7.09
CA THR A 178 -7.07 -21.92 -7.65
C THR A 178 -7.99 -21.68 -8.84
N THR A 179 -8.51 -20.46 -9.04
CA THR A 179 -9.40 -20.12 -10.17
C THR A 179 -8.69 -19.46 -11.35
N GLY A 180 -7.39 -19.22 -11.25
CA GLY A 180 -6.56 -18.70 -12.36
C GLY A 180 -6.11 -19.73 -13.38
N GLY A 181 -6.62 -20.95 -13.32
CA GLY A 181 -6.37 -22.03 -14.26
C GLY A 181 -7.58 -22.28 -15.16
N PHE A 182 -7.81 -21.40 -16.15
CA PHE A 182 -8.51 -21.68 -17.39
C PHE A 182 -8.00 -20.74 -18.49
#